data_7283736d664d3ff11d00496f219f9064
#
_entry.id   7283736d664d3ff11d00496f219f9064
#
_cell.length_a   1.000
_cell.length_b   1.000
_cell.length_c   1.000
_cell.angle_alpha   90.00
_cell.angle_beta   90.00
_cell.angle_gamma   90.00
#
_symmetry.space_group_name_H-M   'P 1'
#
loop_
_entity.id
_entity.type
_entity.pdbx_description
1 polymer ?
#
loop_
_entity_poly.entity_id
_entity_poly.type
_entity_poly.pdbx_seq_one_letter_code
_entity_poly.pdbx_strand_id
1 'polypeptide(L)'
;RNSTSSQASLRQPQRVPAWERRYKRFLADVMFPEDDTPVCVHCPNTGAMSGCQAAESGVWLSYHENPKRKLPWTWELVETEAGMACIHSARANDVVEEALRAGHFSSLFPAGAELRREVKIAEGSRADFFIPVDVGLYIEVKSVTLHCGDGAGAFPDSVSARATRHLGELKAAIARGHRAALVFAVLHAGITRVAPAEDIDPTYAAALRQAISSGLEVYTLL
;
A
#
# COMPACT_ATOMS: atom_id res chain seq x y z
N ARG A 1 22.00 -8.02 -31.77
CA ARG A 1 21.13 -9.03 -31.13
C ARG A 1 20.14 -8.25 -30.26
N ASN A 2 18.89 -8.14 -30.76
CA ASN A 2 17.81 -7.39 -30.10
C ASN A 2 17.34 -8.18 -28.89
N SER A 3 17.48 -7.61 -27.70
CA SER A 3 16.79 -8.07 -26.50
C SER A 3 15.40 -7.44 -26.48
N THR A 4 14.41 -8.16 -27.00
CA THR A 4 13.00 -7.88 -26.79
C THR A 4 12.67 -8.14 -25.32
N SER A 5 12.60 -7.07 -24.52
CA SER A 5 11.97 -7.11 -23.22
C SER A 5 10.47 -7.40 -23.43
N SER A 6 10.03 -8.59 -23.04
CA SER A 6 8.61 -8.95 -23.03
C SER A 6 7.90 -8.07 -21.99
N GLN A 7 7.31 -6.96 -22.45
CA GLN A 7 6.28 -6.27 -21.71
C GLN A 7 5.09 -7.23 -21.62
N ALA A 8 4.91 -7.84 -20.46
CA ALA A 8 3.67 -8.55 -20.16
C ALA A 8 2.53 -7.52 -20.26
N SER A 9 1.71 -7.66 -21.30
CA SER A 9 0.54 -6.82 -21.52
C SER A 9 -0.41 -6.99 -20.33
N LEU A 10 -0.41 -6.04 -19.41
CA LEU A 10 -1.44 -5.92 -18.40
C LEU A 10 -2.72 -5.52 -19.14
N ARG A 11 -3.65 -6.47 -19.30
CA ARG A 11 -5.00 -6.11 -19.73
C ARG A 11 -5.59 -5.18 -18.68
N GLN A 12 -6.37 -4.17 -19.13
CA GLN A 12 -7.05 -3.26 -18.21
C GLN A 12 -7.90 -4.06 -17.20
N PRO A 13 -7.97 -3.64 -15.95
CA PRO A 13 -8.80 -4.32 -14.95
C PRO A 13 -10.24 -4.43 -15.42
N GLN A 14 -10.84 -5.61 -15.28
CA GLN A 14 -12.23 -5.86 -15.63
C GLN A 14 -13.09 -5.78 -14.36
N ARG A 15 -14.23 -5.10 -14.45
CA ARG A 15 -15.22 -5.06 -13.38
C ARG A 15 -16.00 -6.37 -13.33
N VAL A 16 -16.08 -6.95 -12.12
CA VAL A 16 -16.93 -8.10 -11.80
C VAL A 16 -17.96 -7.65 -10.77
N PRO A 17 -19.26 -7.96 -10.96
CA PRO A 17 -20.33 -7.34 -10.17
C PRO A 17 -20.30 -7.70 -8.70
N ALA A 18 -19.79 -8.87 -8.32
CA ALA A 18 -19.81 -9.29 -6.93
C ALA A 18 -18.62 -10.17 -6.56
N TRP A 19 -18.12 -10.00 -5.35
CA TRP A 19 -17.29 -10.99 -4.70
C TRP A 19 -18.08 -11.67 -3.57
N GLU A 20 -17.79 -12.94 -3.28
CA GLU A 20 -18.56 -13.72 -2.31
C GLU A 20 -17.87 -13.80 -0.96
N ARG A 21 -16.59 -14.19 -0.95
CA ARG A 21 -15.82 -14.36 0.28
C ARG A 21 -14.32 -14.23 0.06
N ARG A 22 -13.63 -13.82 1.12
CA ARG A 22 -12.17 -13.80 1.23
C ARG A 22 -11.74 -14.83 2.27
N TYR A 23 -10.68 -15.59 1.97
CA TYR A 23 -10.15 -16.60 2.88
C TYR A 23 -8.63 -16.75 2.73
N LYS A 24 -8.01 -17.38 3.74
CA LYS A 24 -6.55 -17.53 3.81
C LYS A 24 -5.78 -16.23 3.59
N ARG A 25 -6.41 -15.06 3.80
CA ARG A 25 -5.90 -13.70 3.62
C ARG A 25 -5.53 -13.29 2.19
N PHE A 26 -5.24 -14.21 1.29
CA PHE A 26 -4.75 -13.95 -0.07
C PHE A 26 -5.58 -14.62 -1.17
N LEU A 27 -6.72 -15.18 -0.83
CA LEU A 27 -7.68 -15.77 -1.77
C LEU A 27 -9.04 -15.09 -1.62
N ALA A 28 -9.73 -14.93 -2.75
CA ALA A 28 -11.12 -14.52 -2.77
C ALA A 28 -11.87 -15.29 -3.87
N ASP A 29 -13.16 -15.53 -3.64
CA ASP A 29 -14.07 -16.09 -4.64
C ASP A 29 -14.91 -14.95 -5.21
N VAL A 30 -14.97 -14.86 -6.53
CA VAL A 30 -15.73 -13.86 -7.28
C VAL A 30 -16.64 -14.55 -8.28
N MET A 31 -17.81 -13.96 -8.54
CA MET A 31 -18.77 -14.47 -9.51
C MET A 31 -18.70 -13.64 -10.80
N PHE A 32 -18.27 -14.25 -11.90
CA PHE A 32 -18.38 -13.62 -13.22
C PHE A 32 -19.81 -13.76 -13.76
N PRO A 33 -20.29 -12.78 -14.56
CA PRO A 33 -21.68 -12.81 -15.05
C PRO A 33 -22.05 -14.04 -15.88
N GLU A 34 -21.05 -14.64 -16.54
CA GLU A 34 -21.25 -15.80 -17.42
C GLU A 34 -20.98 -17.14 -16.72
N ASP A 35 -20.53 -17.13 -15.45
CA ASP A 35 -20.16 -18.33 -14.71
C ASP A 35 -21.24 -18.72 -13.69
N ASP A 36 -21.57 -20.01 -13.62
CA ASP A 36 -22.47 -20.58 -12.62
C ASP A 36 -21.78 -20.93 -11.30
N THR A 37 -20.45 -20.82 -11.26
CA THR A 37 -19.62 -21.17 -10.10
C THR A 37 -18.60 -20.08 -9.81
N PRO A 38 -18.29 -19.82 -8.51
CA PRO A 38 -17.29 -18.85 -8.14
C PRO A 38 -15.90 -19.19 -8.68
N VAL A 39 -15.19 -18.17 -9.14
CA VAL A 39 -13.81 -18.27 -9.58
C VAL A 39 -12.89 -17.77 -8.48
N CYS A 40 -11.92 -18.59 -8.07
CA CYS A 40 -10.92 -18.21 -7.08
C CYS A 40 -9.88 -17.26 -7.70
N VAL A 41 -9.70 -16.09 -7.06
CA VAL A 41 -8.74 -15.07 -7.48
C VAL A 41 -7.72 -14.77 -6.38
N HIS A 42 -6.56 -14.24 -6.77
CA HIS A 42 -5.55 -13.77 -5.83
C HIS A 42 -5.96 -12.42 -5.22
N CYS A 43 -6.00 -12.34 -3.89
CA CYS A 43 -6.16 -11.10 -3.13
C CYS A 43 -4.80 -10.66 -2.60
N PRO A 44 -4.13 -9.65 -3.18
CA PRO A 44 -2.78 -9.23 -2.82
C PRO A 44 -2.76 -8.30 -1.60
N ASN A 45 -3.58 -8.62 -0.61
CA ASN A 45 -3.65 -7.87 0.66
C ASN A 45 -3.74 -8.85 1.81
N THR A 46 -2.73 -8.85 2.68
CA THR A 46 -2.69 -9.71 3.88
C THR A 46 -3.26 -9.02 5.14
N GLY A 47 -3.60 -7.73 5.06
CA GLY A 47 -4.22 -6.94 6.11
C GLY A 47 -5.68 -7.32 6.38
N ALA A 48 -6.30 -6.62 7.32
CA ALA A 48 -7.71 -6.84 7.65
C ALA A 48 -8.65 -6.41 6.52
N MET A 49 -8.27 -5.41 5.72
CA MET A 49 -9.11 -4.79 4.68
C MET A 49 -10.41 -4.22 5.27
N SER A 50 -10.36 -3.71 6.48
CA SER A 50 -11.53 -3.11 7.16
C SER A 50 -12.14 -2.01 6.29
N GLY A 51 -13.47 -2.05 6.12
CA GLY A 51 -14.20 -1.13 5.24
C GLY A 51 -14.16 -1.48 3.73
N CYS A 52 -13.37 -2.49 3.31
CA CYS A 52 -13.22 -2.91 1.92
C CYS A 52 -13.76 -4.33 1.66
N GLN A 53 -14.64 -4.84 2.51
CA GLN A 53 -15.13 -6.23 2.47
C GLN A 53 -16.67 -6.32 2.55
N ALA A 54 -17.41 -5.29 2.13
CA ALA A 54 -18.85 -5.39 2.05
C ALA A 54 -19.22 -6.48 1.01
N ALA A 55 -20.09 -7.41 1.40
CA ALA A 55 -20.57 -8.46 0.51
C ALA A 55 -21.22 -7.83 -0.75
N GLU A 56 -21.14 -8.53 -1.85
CA GLU A 56 -21.72 -8.12 -3.13
C GLU A 56 -21.15 -6.80 -3.72
N SER A 57 -20.07 -6.25 -3.15
CA SER A 57 -19.38 -5.11 -3.73
C SER A 57 -18.79 -5.44 -5.09
N GLY A 58 -18.90 -4.53 -6.04
CA GLY A 58 -18.21 -4.63 -7.32
C GLY A 58 -16.68 -4.64 -7.11
N VAL A 59 -16.00 -5.52 -7.82
CA VAL A 59 -14.54 -5.66 -7.76
C VAL A 59 -13.92 -5.53 -9.14
N TRP A 60 -12.67 -5.08 -9.18
CA TRP A 60 -11.91 -4.94 -10.41
C TRP A 60 -10.72 -5.89 -10.37
N LEU A 61 -10.61 -6.72 -11.40
CA LEU A 61 -9.63 -7.78 -11.52
C LEU A 61 -8.70 -7.53 -12.69
N SER A 62 -7.39 -7.71 -12.48
CA SER A 62 -6.43 -7.80 -13.56
C SER A 62 -6.14 -9.26 -13.92
N TYR A 63 -6.00 -9.53 -15.24
CA TYR A 63 -5.64 -10.86 -15.74
C TYR A 63 -4.16 -10.90 -16.12
N HIS A 64 -3.48 -11.97 -15.73
CA HIS A 64 -2.07 -12.19 -16.01
C HIS A 64 -1.86 -13.48 -16.81
N GLU A 65 -1.32 -13.36 -18.01
CA GLU A 65 -1.04 -14.49 -18.91
C GLU A 65 0.22 -15.31 -18.53
N ASN A 66 0.63 -15.29 -17.26
CA ASN A 66 1.81 -16.02 -16.82
C ASN A 66 1.45 -17.47 -16.44
N PRO A 67 1.89 -18.49 -17.22
CA PRO A 67 1.53 -19.91 -16.97
C PRO A 67 2.12 -20.46 -15.66
N LYS A 68 3.08 -19.76 -15.05
CA LYS A 68 3.65 -20.14 -13.73
C LYS A 68 2.77 -19.72 -12.56
N ARG A 69 1.77 -18.85 -12.78
CA ARG A 69 0.84 -18.42 -11.74
C ARG A 69 -0.29 -19.44 -11.59
N LYS A 70 -0.55 -19.83 -10.34
CA LYS A 70 -1.69 -20.73 -10.02
C LYS A 70 -3.04 -20.05 -10.23
N LEU A 71 -3.09 -18.71 -9.99
CA LEU A 71 -4.29 -17.89 -10.14
C LEU A 71 -3.99 -16.77 -11.14
N PRO A 72 -4.63 -16.78 -12.31
CA PRO A 72 -4.38 -15.77 -13.33
C PRO A 72 -4.99 -14.41 -12.99
N TRP A 73 -6.07 -14.39 -12.21
CA TRP A 73 -6.76 -13.18 -11.79
C TRP A 73 -6.20 -12.62 -10.50
N THR A 74 -6.07 -11.29 -10.43
CA THR A 74 -5.70 -10.56 -9.23
C THR A 74 -6.75 -9.49 -8.93
N TRP A 75 -7.22 -9.44 -7.69
CA TRP A 75 -8.12 -8.40 -7.21
C TRP A 75 -7.34 -7.10 -6.99
N GLU A 76 -7.69 -6.05 -7.75
CA GLU A 76 -7.02 -4.75 -7.70
C GLU A 76 -7.83 -3.73 -6.89
N LEU A 77 -9.11 -3.53 -7.24
CA LEU A 77 -9.96 -2.51 -6.65
C LEU A 77 -11.29 -3.09 -6.16
N VAL A 78 -11.90 -2.39 -5.21
CA VAL A 78 -13.26 -2.67 -4.72
C VAL A 78 -14.08 -1.38 -4.66
N GLU A 79 -15.35 -1.49 -5.00
CA GLU A 79 -16.33 -0.43 -4.81
C GLU A 79 -16.80 -0.42 -3.36
N THR A 80 -16.71 0.73 -2.69
CA THR A 80 -17.24 0.96 -1.34
C THR A 80 -18.31 2.04 -1.39
N GLU A 81 -19.09 2.20 -0.34
CA GLU A 81 -20.09 3.28 -0.25
C GLU A 81 -19.46 4.68 -0.40
N ALA A 82 -18.22 4.86 0.05
CA ALA A 82 -17.51 6.12 0.02
C ALA A 82 -16.64 6.33 -1.23
N GLY A 83 -16.58 5.36 -2.13
CA GLY A 83 -15.80 5.43 -3.37
C GLY A 83 -14.95 4.19 -3.63
N MET A 84 -14.12 4.26 -4.65
CA MET A 84 -13.24 3.17 -5.06
C MET A 84 -12.05 3.06 -4.13
N ALA A 85 -11.71 1.84 -3.71
CA ALA A 85 -10.49 1.54 -2.95
C ALA A 85 -9.59 0.56 -3.71
N CYS A 86 -8.27 0.83 -3.73
CA CYS A 86 -7.29 -0.12 -4.23
C CYS A 86 -6.82 -1.01 -3.08
N ILE A 87 -7.17 -2.30 -3.14
CA ILE A 87 -6.80 -3.26 -2.10
C ILE A 87 -5.44 -3.91 -2.37
N HIS A 88 -4.89 -3.75 -3.54
CA HIS A 88 -3.56 -4.25 -3.89
C HIS A 88 -2.48 -3.39 -3.20
N SER A 89 -2.15 -3.75 -1.96
CA SER A 89 -1.29 -2.92 -1.09
C SER A 89 0.09 -2.62 -1.67
N ALA A 90 0.66 -3.50 -2.51
CA ALA A 90 1.94 -3.24 -3.17
C ALA A 90 1.89 -2.07 -4.16
N ARG A 91 0.71 -1.69 -4.67
CA ARG A 91 0.55 -0.51 -5.54
C ARG A 91 0.89 0.80 -4.82
N ALA A 92 0.81 0.84 -3.49
CA ALA A 92 1.21 2.00 -2.72
C ALA A 92 2.66 2.42 -3.02
N ASN A 93 3.58 1.44 -3.09
CA ASN A 93 4.98 1.73 -3.41
C ASN A 93 5.15 2.23 -4.85
N ASP A 94 4.41 1.67 -5.81
CA ASP A 94 4.48 2.11 -7.21
C ASP A 94 3.98 3.55 -7.36
N VAL A 95 2.84 3.88 -6.73
CA VAL A 95 2.25 5.23 -6.77
C VAL A 95 3.15 6.26 -6.07
N VAL A 96 3.75 5.91 -4.93
CA VAL A 96 4.69 6.79 -4.23
C VAL A 96 5.96 7.01 -5.05
N GLU A 97 6.50 5.98 -5.69
CA GLU A 97 7.67 6.16 -6.57
C GLU A 97 7.35 7.07 -7.76
N GLU A 98 6.18 6.89 -8.39
CA GLU A 98 5.72 7.77 -9.47
C GLU A 98 5.61 9.22 -8.99
N ALA A 99 4.98 9.46 -7.84
CA ALA A 99 4.86 10.79 -7.25
C ALA A 99 6.22 11.42 -6.90
N LEU A 100 7.16 10.65 -6.34
CA LEU A 100 8.53 11.11 -6.10
C LEU A 100 9.21 11.55 -7.40
N ARG A 101 9.16 10.72 -8.44
CA ARG A 101 9.76 11.00 -9.74
C ARG A 101 9.09 12.17 -10.48
N ALA A 102 7.78 12.37 -10.26
CA ALA A 102 7.02 13.50 -10.78
C ALA A 102 7.27 14.82 -10.02
N GLY A 103 8.05 14.79 -8.91
CA GLY A 103 8.42 15.99 -8.14
C GLY A 103 7.39 16.45 -7.11
N HIS A 104 6.38 15.63 -6.79
CA HIS A 104 5.37 15.96 -5.76
C HIS A 104 6.00 16.15 -4.37
N PHE A 105 7.14 15.52 -4.11
CA PHE A 105 7.88 15.60 -2.84
C PHE A 105 9.32 16.04 -3.07
N SER A 106 9.51 17.24 -3.64
CA SER A 106 10.84 17.78 -3.98
C SER A 106 11.79 17.88 -2.78
N SER A 107 11.26 18.06 -1.57
CA SER A 107 12.04 18.06 -0.32
C SER A 107 12.57 16.67 0.07
N LEU A 108 11.88 15.59 -0.36
CA LEU A 108 12.34 14.22 -0.15
C LEU A 108 13.21 13.71 -1.29
N PHE A 109 12.84 14.04 -2.53
CA PHE A 109 13.46 13.52 -3.72
C PHE A 109 13.89 14.64 -4.66
N PRO A 110 15.16 15.11 -4.54
CA PRO A 110 15.70 16.09 -5.45
C PRO A 110 15.75 15.57 -6.89
N ALA A 111 15.58 16.46 -7.86
CA ALA A 111 15.65 16.10 -9.28
C ALA A 111 16.95 15.39 -9.63
N GLY A 112 16.86 14.24 -10.28
CA GLY A 112 18.01 13.43 -10.70
C GLY A 112 18.64 12.58 -9.59
N ALA A 113 18.08 12.56 -8.38
CA ALA A 113 18.56 11.70 -7.31
C ALA A 113 18.33 10.21 -7.64
N GLU A 114 19.21 9.35 -7.14
CA GLU A 114 19.03 7.90 -7.20
C GLU A 114 17.94 7.46 -6.21
N LEU A 115 17.05 6.55 -6.62
CA LEU A 115 16.06 5.89 -5.77
C LEU A 115 16.34 4.40 -5.74
N ARG A 116 16.56 3.86 -4.56
CA ARG A 116 16.74 2.43 -4.32
C ARG A 116 15.54 1.86 -3.61
N ARG A 117 15.03 0.71 -4.08
CA ARG A 117 13.93 -0.03 -3.45
C ARG A 117 14.45 -1.09 -2.47
N GLU A 118 13.67 -1.41 -1.46
CA GLU A 118 13.87 -2.56 -0.57
C GLU A 118 15.26 -2.60 0.07
N VAL A 119 15.71 -1.46 0.61
CA VAL A 119 17.05 -1.33 1.20
C VAL A 119 17.02 -1.74 2.66
N LYS A 120 18.00 -2.58 3.08
CA LYS A 120 18.14 -3.00 4.47
C LYS A 120 18.26 -1.79 5.40
N ILE A 121 17.38 -1.70 6.39
CA ILE A 121 17.38 -0.68 7.44
C ILE A 121 17.80 -1.25 8.79
N ALA A 122 17.43 -2.51 9.05
CA ALA A 122 17.78 -3.27 10.25
C ALA A 122 17.92 -4.78 9.91
N GLU A 123 18.32 -5.59 10.88
CA GLU A 123 18.39 -7.04 10.68
C GLU A 123 16.98 -7.61 10.40
N GLY A 124 16.83 -8.32 9.28
CA GLY A 124 15.54 -8.89 8.85
C GLY A 124 14.50 -7.87 8.42
N SER A 125 14.86 -6.59 8.21
CA SER A 125 13.93 -5.52 7.81
C SER A 125 14.49 -4.64 6.71
N ARG A 126 13.59 -4.18 5.83
CA ARG A 126 13.91 -3.29 4.72
C ARG A 126 12.96 -2.10 4.71
N ALA A 127 13.49 -0.92 4.40
CA ALA A 127 12.69 0.23 4.05
C ALA A 127 12.25 0.13 2.59
N ASP A 128 11.06 0.63 2.29
CA ASP A 128 10.51 0.59 0.92
C ASP A 128 11.39 1.32 -0.08
N PHE A 129 11.92 2.49 0.32
CA PHE A 129 12.86 3.27 -0.49
C PHE A 129 14.02 3.81 0.33
N PHE A 130 15.14 4.05 -0.37
CA PHE A 130 16.29 4.78 0.12
C PHE A 130 16.82 5.72 -0.94
N ILE A 131 17.13 6.96 -0.53
CA ILE A 131 17.70 8.01 -1.38
C ILE A 131 19.07 8.35 -0.83
N PRO A 132 20.18 8.05 -1.56
CA PRO A 132 21.54 8.24 -1.08
C PRO A 132 22.03 9.70 -1.28
N VAL A 133 21.27 10.68 -0.80
CA VAL A 133 21.65 12.10 -0.82
C VAL A 133 21.99 12.56 0.59
N ASP A 134 22.96 13.42 0.72
CA ASP A 134 23.46 13.94 2.01
C ASP A 134 23.77 12.82 3.01
N VAL A 135 22.96 12.74 4.09
CA VAL A 135 23.09 11.72 5.14
C VAL A 135 22.31 10.43 4.82
N GLY A 136 21.67 10.37 3.66
CA GLY A 136 20.78 9.27 3.28
C GLY A 136 19.39 9.36 3.92
N LEU A 137 18.35 9.14 3.11
CA LEU A 137 16.95 9.19 3.52
C LEU A 137 16.29 7.82 3.34
N TYR A 138 15.78 7.23 4.42
CA TYR A 138 14.92 6.06 4.38
C TYR A 138 13.46 6.47 4.29
N ILE A 139 12.68 5.82 3.42
CA ILE A 139 11.25 6.07 3.26
C ILE A 139 10.50 4.76 3.47
N GLU A 140 9.50 4.81 4.33
CA GLU A 140 8.52 3.74 4.54
C GLU A 140 7.17 4.19 3.99
N VAL A 141 6.46 3.31 3.30
CA VAL A 141 5.15 3.58 2.71
C VAL A 141 4.08 2.78 3.44
N LYS A 142 2.95 3.41 3.71
CA LYS A 142 1.76 2.75 4.25
C LYS A 142 0.55 3.02 3.37
N SER A 143 -0.07 1.95 2.88
CA SER A 143 -1.33 2.03 2.13
C SER A 143 -2.47 2.35 3.08
N VAL A 144 -3.28 3.36 2.76
CA VAL A 144 -4.44 3.79 3.54
C VAL A 144 -5.71 3.57 2.74
N THR A 145 -6.57 2.66 3.22
CA THR A 145 -7.86 2.34 2.63
C THR A 145 -9.01 2.34 3.64
N LEU A 146 -8.73 2.49 4.94
CA LEU A 146 -9.75 2.56 5.98
C LEU A 146 -10.40 3.94 5.97
N HIS A 147 -11.62 4.02 5.43
CA HIS A 147 -12.45 5.23 5.46
C HIS A 147 -13.27 5.26 6.75
N CYS A 148 -13.25 6.38 7.47
CA CYS A 148 -13.88 6.58 8.78
C CYS A 148 -15.04 7.60 8.75
N GLY A 149 -15.56 7.93 7.56
CA GLY A 149 -16.60 8.96 7.37
C GLY A 149 -16.00 10.34 7.09
N ASP A 150 -16.79 11.21 6.46
CA ASP A 150 -16.48 12.63 6.18
C ASP A 150 -15.08 12.87 5.59
N GLY A 151 -14.63 11.98 4.70
CA GLY A 151 -13.31 12.09 4.09
C GLY A 151 -12.14 11.75 5.02
N ALA A 152 -12.38 11.26 6.22
CA ALA A 152 -11.33 10.81 7.12
C ALA A 152 -10.87 9.40 6.75
N GLY A 153 -9.57 9.21 6.68
CA GLY A 153 -8.91 7.92 6.59
C GLY A 153 -8.05 7.64 7.81
N ALA A 154 -7.86 6.39 8.14
CA ALA A 154 -7.06 5.98 9.27
C ALA A 154 -6.08 4.85 8.94
N PHE A 155 -4.97 4.80 9.66
CA PHE A 155 -3.99 3.71 9.61
C PHE A 155 -3.48 3.39 11.03
N PRO A 156 -3.30 2.11 11.36
CA PRO A 156 -3.59 0.91 10.56
C PRO A 156 -5.07 0.52 10.61
N ASP A 157 -5.49 -0.38 9.71
CA ASP A 157 -6.84 -0.94 9.66
C ASP A 157 -7.08 -2.11 10.65
N SER A 158 -6.02 -2.49 11.36
CA SER A 158 -6.00 -3.50 12.44
C SER A 158 -4.71 -3.35 13.24
N VAL A 159 -4.65 -3.94 14.45
CA VAL A 159 -3.43 -3.95 15.26
C VAL A 159 -2.24 -4.50 14.48
N SER A 160 -1.15 -3.75 14.38
CA SER A 160 0.00 -4.07 13.55
C SER A 160 1.34 -3.92 14.28
N ALA A 161 1.78 -4.97 14.94
CA ALA A 161 3.11 -5.02 15.55
C ALA A 161 4.24 -4.78 14.54
N ARG A 162 4.06 -5.20 13.27
CA ARG A 162 5.01 -4.93 12.19
C ARG A 162 5.12 -3.43 11.90
N ALA A 163 3.99 -2.73 11.79
CA ALA A 163 4.00 -1.28 11.52
C ALA A 163 4.68 -0.51 12.67
N THR A 164 4.39 -0.88 13.93
CA THR A 164 5.03 -0.31 15.11
C THR A 164 6.54 -0.56 15.11
N ARG A 165 6.98 -1.78 14.77
CA ARG A 165 8.41 -2.12 14.66
C ARG A 165 9.11 -1.25 13.61
N HIS A 166 8.52 -1.07 12.43
CA HIS A 166 9.09 -0.22 11.36
C HIS A 166 9.29 1.23 11.84
N LEU A 167 8.37 1.79 12.64
CA LEU A 167 8.57 3.11 13.25
C LEU A 167 9.81 3.13 14.19
N GLY A 168 10.02 2.07 14.96
CA GLY A 168 11.22 1.92 15.79
C GLY A 168 12.51 1.88 14.96
N GLU A 169 12.49 1.20 13.84
CA GLU A 169 13.63 1.10 12.92
C GLU A 169 13.95 2.44 12.24
N LEU A 170 12.92 3.21 11.84
CA LEU A 170 13.09 4.58 11.34
C LEU A 170 13.68 5.51 12.40
N LYS A 171 13.19 5.44 13.66
CA LYS A 171 13.79 6.20 14.79
C LYS A 171 15.25 5.83 15.00
N ALA A 172 15.59 4.55 14.93
CA ALA A 172 16.99 4.11 15.06
C ALA A 172 17.85 4.61 13.90
N ALA A 173 17.32 4.72 12.67
CA ALA A 173 18.02 5.33 11.54
C ALA A 173 18.28 6.83 11.78
N ILE A 174 17.29 7.57 12.29
CA ILE A 174 17.44 8.98 12.69
C ILE A 174 18.53 9.14 13.75
N ALA A 175 18.53 8.28 14.77
CA ALA A 175 19.55 8.31 15.83
C ALA A 175 20.98 8.02 15.31
N ARG A 176 21.10 7.33 14.16
CA ARG A 176 22.38 7.13 13.45
C ARG A 176 22.76 8.28 12.52
N GLY A 177 21.97 9.34 12.47
CA GLY A 177 22.23 10.54 11.66
C GLY A 177 21.62 10.52 10.25
N HIS A 178 20.79 9.53 9.91
CA HIS A 178 20.03 9.51 8.65
C HIS A 178 18.75 10.34 8.76
N ARG A 179 18.21 10.73 7.62
CA ARG A 179 16.82 11.18 7.53
C ARG A 179 15.89 9.97 7.42
N ALA A 180 14.65 10.11 7.88
CA ALA A 180 13.61 9.11 7.69
C ALA A 180 12.27 9.78 7.43
N ALA A 181 11.48 9.19 6.52
CA ALA A 181 10.15 9.64 6.18
C ALA A 181 9.15 8.49 6.18
N LEU A 182 7.92 8.80 6.56
CA LEU A 182 6.75 7.92 6.43
C LEU A 182 5.80 8.58 5.44
N VAL A 183 5.41 7.85 4.39
CA VAL A 183 4.44 8.31 3.40
C VAL A 183 3.16 7.47 3.51
N PHE A 184 2.07 8.10 3.88
CA PHE A 184 0.75 7.51 3.77
C PHE A 184 0.24 7.66 2.33
N ALA A 185 0.22 6.57 1.58
CA ALA A 185 -0.36 6.51 0.25
C ALA A 185 -1.87 6.22 0.38
N VAL A 186 -2.69 7.21 0.10
CA VAL A 186 -4.16 7.08 0.16
C VAL A 186 -4.64 6.39 -1.10
N LEU A 187 -5.09 5.16 -0.94
CA LEU A 187 -5.60 4.32 -2.03
C LEU A 187 -7.13 4.15 -1.96
N HIS A 188 -7.83 5.20 -1.55
CA HIS A 188 -9.29 5.23 -1.43
C HIS A 188 -9.84 6.59 -1.85
N ALA A 189 -10.70 6.63 -2.86
CA ALA A 189 -11.20 7.87 -3.47
C ALA A 189 -12.02 8.77 -2.51
N GLY A 190 -12.61 8.19 -1.47
CA GLY A 190 -13.37 8.94 -0.46
C GLY A 190 -12.54 9.53 0.67
N ILE A 191 -11.21 9.33 0.69
CA ILE A 191 -10.34 9.81 1.76
C ILE A 191 -9.60 11.07 1.30
N THR A 192 -9.68 12.13 2.10
CA THR A 192 -9.03 13.43 1.86
C THR A 192 -8.10 13.88 2.98
N ARG A 193 -8.09 13.17 4.10
CA ARG A 193 -7.18 13.40 5.24
C ARG A 193 -6.92 12.09 5.97
N VAL A 194 -5.74 11.95 6.58
CA VAL A 194 -5.31 10.73 7.27
C VAL A 194 -4.92 11.04 8.72
N ALA A 195 -5.32 10.15 9.63
CA ALA A 195 -4.90 10.16 11.02
C ALA A 195 -4.46 8.75 11.48
N PRO A 196 -3.69 8.64 12.57
CA PRO A 196 -3.47 7.34 13.20
C PRO A 196 -4.78 6.79 13.75
N ALA A 197 -5.02 5.48 13.55
CA ALA A 197 -6.20 4.77 14.06
C ALA A 197 -6.04 4.47 15.56
N GLU A 198 -6.18 5.50 16.39
CA GLU A 198 -5.88 5.40 17.83
C GLU A 198 -6.78 4.42 18.58
N ASP A 199 -8.05 4.32 18.16
CA ASP A 199 -9.03 3.38 18.72
C ASP A 199 -8.74 1.92 18.32
N ILE A 200 -8.04 1.70 17.20
CA ILE A 200 -7.70 0.36 16.68
C ILE A 200 -6.33 -0.07 17.21
N ASP A 201 -5.33 0.79 17.09
CA ASP A 201 -3.95 0.51 17.49
C ASP A 201 -3.33 1.70 18.24
N PRO A 202 -3.66 1.88 19.54
CA PRO A 202 -3.07 2.95 20.35
C PRO A 202 -1.56 2.84 20.49
N THR A 203 -1.00 1.62 20.39
CA THR A 203 0.44 1.38 20.43
C THR A 203 1.13 1.97 19.20
N TYR A 204 0.58 1.74 18.01
CA TYR A 204 1.08 2.36 16.79
C TYR A 204 0.96 3.88 16.84
N ALA A 205 -0.19 4.41 17.28
CA ALA A 205 -0.39 5.85 17.38
C ALA A 205 0.61 6.53 18.34
N ALA A 206 0.88 5.91 19.49
CA ALA A 206 1.90 6.38 20.42
C ALA A 206 3.31 6.32 19.84
N ALA A 207 3.66 5.22 19.15
CA ALA A 207 4.95 5.05 18.49
C ALA A 207 5.16 6.07 17.36
N LEU A 208 4.11 6.39 16.60
CA LEU A 208 4.15 7.41 15.55
C LEU A 208 4.44 8.79 16.14
N ARG A 209 3.74 9.19 17.20
CA ARG A 209 3.99 10.47 17.90
C ARG A 209 5.44 10.56 18.39
N GLN A 210 5.96 9.50 18.98
CA GLN A 210 7.36 9.44 19.43
C GLN A 210 8.34 9.52 18.25
N ALA A 211 8.06 8.87 17.13
CA ALA A 211 8.92 8.92 15.95
C ALA A 211 8.96 10.34 15.37
N ILE A 212 7.81 11.01 15.26
CA ILE A 212 7.72 12.42 14.84
C ILE A 212 8.55 13.33 15.76
N SER A 213 8.42 13.17 17.08
CA SER A 213 9.20 13.93 18.06
C SER A 213 10.71 13.65 17.95
N SER A 214 11.10 12.52 17.36
CA SER A 214 12.51 12.18 17.10
C SER A 214 13.01 12.66 15.73
N GLY A 215 12.17 13.35 14.93
CA GLY A 215 12.52 13.88 13.62
C GLY A 215 12.03 13.07 12.42
N LEU A 216 11.09 12.13 12.61
CA LEU A 216 10.44 11.45 11.48
C LEU A 216 9.59 12.46 10.70
N GLU A 217 9.84 12.54 9.40
CA GLU A 217 9.04 13.33 8.47
C GLU A 217 7.80 12.52 8.04
N VAL A 218 6.62 13.14 8.06
CA VAL A 218 5.37 12.44 7.68
C VAL A 218 4.70 13.16 6.53
N TYR A 219 4.36 12.41 5.50
CA TYR A 219 3.72 12.90 4.28
C TYR A 219 2.47 12.09 3.96
N THR A 220 1.54 12.71 3.25
CA THR A 220 0.34 12.07 2.72
C THR A 220 0.28 12.30 1.22
N LEU A 221 0.12 11.24 0.45
CA LEU A 221 -0.18 11.26 -0.98
C LEU A 221 -1.66 10.94 -1.15
N LEU A 222 -2.43 11.93 -1.65
CA LEU A 222 -3.86 11.85 -1.93
C LEU A 222 -4.11 11.58 -3.40
#